data_1b07ce688acf4fbc971f3a45347a6f64
#
_entry.id   1b07ce688acf4fbc971f3a45347a6f64
#
_cell.length_a   1.000
_cell.length_b   1.000
_cell.length_c   1.000
_cell.angle_alpha   90.00
_cell.angle_beta   90.00
_cell.angle_gamma   90.00
#
_symmetry.space_group_name_H-M   'P 1'
#
loop_
_entity.id
_entity.type
_entity.pdbx_description
1 polymer ?
#
loop_
_entity_poly.entity_id
_entity_poly.type
_entity_poly.pdbx_seq_one_letter_code
_entity_poly.pdbx_strand_id
1 'polypeptide(L)'
;PGGFACINIGDATRTIKERFSLYTNHARILSAAQTLGFSSLPCILWRKQTNAPNKFMGSGMLPAGAYVTLEHEYILILRKGSKREFGKEADKQNRRASALFWEERNAWFSDIWFDIKGTVQSLGDKTARKRSGAYPFELAYRLINMYSVRGDQVLDPFLGTGTTMAAA
;
A
#
# COMPACT_ATOMS: atom_id res chain seq x y z
N PRO A 1 -8.41 16.10 -12.62
CA PRO A 1 -6.95 16.23 -12.56
C PRO A 1 -6.46 16.28 -11.12
N GLY A 2 -5.28 15.68 -10.84
CA GLY A 2 -4.69 15.70 -9.50
C GLY A 2 -5.19 14.64 -8.53
N GLY A 3 -6.00 13.69 -8.97
CA GLY A 3 -6.40 12.55 -8.16
C GLY A 3 -5.24 11.57 -7.94
N PHE A 4 -5.25 10.91 -6.78
CA PHE A 4 -4.25 9.92 -6.41
C PHE A 4 -4.82 8.51 -6.48
N ALA A 5 -3.96 7.55 -6.83
CA ALA A 5 -4.22 6.13 -6.63
C ALA A 5 -3.10 5.56 -5.75
N CYS A 6 -3.50 4.96 -4.63
CA CYS A 6 -2.61 4.28 -3.70
C CYS A 6 -2.86 2.79 -3.83
N ILE A 7 -1.85 2.02 -4.25
CA ILE A 7 -1.99 0.59 -4.53
C ILE A 7 -1.05 -0.19 -3.60
N ASN A 8 -1.64 -0.91 -2.66
CA ASN A 8 -0.87 -1.85 -1.83
C ASN A 8 -0.71 -3.17 -2.58
N ILE A 9 0.53 -3.61 -2.81
CA ILE A 9 0.84 -4.82 -3.54
C ILE A 9 2.10 -5.50 -3.02
N GLY A 10 2.01 -6.81 -2.78
CA GLY A 10 3.16 -7.66 -2.51
C GLY A 10 3.67 -8.33 -3.77
N ASP A 11 4.98 -8.48 -3.84
CA ASP A 11 5.58 -9.36 -4.83
C ASP A 11 5.35 -10.82 -4.43
N ALA A 12 5.44 -11.72 -5.39
CA ALA A 12 5.20 -13.13 -5.18
C ALA A 12 6.42 -13.96 -5.58
N THR A 13 6.62 -15.09 -4.91
CA THR A 13 7.62 -16.06 -5.27
C THR A 13 6.97 -17.34 -5.79
N ARG A 14 7.58 -17.97 -6.77
CA ARG A 14 7.15 -19.26 -7.31
C ARG A 14 8.37 -20.12 -7.63
N THR A 15 8.23 -21.40 -7.41
CA THR A 15 9.17 -22.40 -7.95
C THR A 15 8.49 -23.11 -9.11
N ILE A 16 9.04 -22.96 -10.31
CA ILE A 16 8.54 -23.57 -11.53
C ILE A 16 9.69 -24.36 -12.14
N LYS A 17 9.51 -25.67 -12.36
CA LYS A 17 10.56 -26.55 -12.91
C LYS A 17 11.89 -26.37 -12.16
N GLU A 18 11.86 -26.47 -10.85
CA GLU A 18 13.00 -26.33 -9.92
C GLU A 18 13.67 -24.93 -9.90
N ARG A 19 13.18 -24.00 -10.68
CA ARG A 19 13.65 -22.62 -10.67
C ARG A 19 12.81 -21.77 -9.73
N PHE A 20 13.43 -21.30 -8.66
CA PHE A 20 12.84 -20.28 -7.78
C PHE A 20 12.93 -18.91 -8.46
N SER A 21 11.84 -18.17 -8.48
CA SER A 21 11.78 -16.84 -9.12
C SER A 21 10.89 -15.87 -8.34
N LEU A 22 11.31 -14.63 -8.31
CA LEU A 22 10.52 -13.50 -7.85
C LEU A 22 9.64 -12.97 -8.99
N TYR A 23 8.37 -12.79 -8.71
CA TYR A 23 7.42 -12.10 -9.61
C TYR A 23 7.21 -10.68 -9.09
N THR A 24 7.79 -9.72 -9.77
CA THR A 24 7.78 -8.30 -9.43
C THR A 24 6.44 -7.65 -9.81
N ASN A 25 5.39 -7.93 -9.02
CA ASN A 25 4.06 -7.41 -9.28
C ASN A 25 4.03 -5.88 -9.24
N HIS A 26 4.75 -5.26 -8.27
CA HIS A 26 4.85 -3.82 -8.16
C HIS A 26 5.38 -3.16 -9.45
N ALA A 27 6.44 -3.71 -10.05
CA ALA A 27 7.04 -3.16 -11.27
C ALA A 27 6.08 -3.26 -12.46
N ARG A 28 5.35 -4.37 -12.58
CA ARG A 28 4.34 -4.56 -13.64
C ARG A 28 3.20 -3.56 -13.52
N ILE A 29 2.72 -3.31 -12.31
CA ILE A 29 1.66 -2.33 -12.05
C ILE A 29 2.16 -0.92 -12.36
N LEU A 30 3.38 -0.57 -11.94
CA LEU A 30 3.98 0.73 -12.24
C LEU A 30 4.08 0.97 -13.74
N SER A 31 4.59 0.00 -14.50
CA SER A 31 4.69 0.09 -15.96
C SER A 31 3.32 0.28 -16.61
N ALA A 32 2.33 -0.51 -16.21
CA ALA A 32 0.96 -0.39 -16.73
C ALA A 32 0.34 0.97 -16.38
N ALA A 33 0.53 1.45 -15.16
CA ALA A 33 0.01 2.75 -14.73
C ALA A 33 0.63 3.91 -15.52
N GLN A 34 1.94 3.86 -15.80
CA GLN A 34 2.62 4.85 -16.63
C GLN A 34 2.07 4.87 -18.06
N THR A 35 1.83 3.71 -18.65
CA THR A 35 1.18 3.60 -19.98
C THR A 35 -0.22 4.22 -19.98
N LEU A 36 -0.94 4.13 -18.86
CA LEU A 36 -2.23 4.78 -18.68
C LEU A 36 -2.13 6.28 -18.35
N GLY A 37 -0.94 6.86 -18.36
CA GLY A 37 -0.68 8.29 -18.14
C GLY A 37 -0.74 8.71 -16.66
N PHE A 38 -0.45 7.79 -15.73
CA PHE A 38 -0.17 8.16 -14.36
C PHE A 38 1.30 8.54 -14.17
N SER A 39 1.55 9.51 -13.31
CA SER A 39 2.89 9.83 -12.80
C SER A 39 3.14 9.01 -11.53
N SER A 40 4.25 8.27 -11.50
CA SER A 40 4.68 7.58 -10.28
C SER A 40 5.37 8.56 -9.34
N LEU A 41 5.00 8.51 -8.07
CA LEU A 41 5.66 9.22 -6.98
C LEU A 41 6.46 8.23 -6.14
N PRO A 42 7.31 8.69 -5.21
CA PRO A 42 8.00 7.79 -4.30
C PRO A 42 7.02 6.84 -3.62
N CYS A 43 7.29 5.54 -3.68
CA CYS A 43 6.47 4.52 -3.03
C CYS A 43 6.83 4.40 -1.55
N ILE A 44 5.96 3.77 -0.79
CA ILE A 44 6.21 3.43 0.61
C ILE A 44 6.46 1.92 0.70
N LEU A 45 7.51 1.51 1.38
CA LEU A 45 7.77 0.13 1.76
C LEU A 45 7.13 -0.14 3.12
N TRP A 46 6.03 -0.88 3.11
CA TRP A 46 5.37 -1.27 4.33
C TRP A 46 5.89 -2.62 4.80
N ARG A 47 6.62 -2.63 5.92
CA ARG A 47 7.07 -3.88 6.54
C ARG A 47 5.88 -4.59 7.21
N LYS A 48 5.29 -5.50 6.46
CA LYS A 48 4.20 -6.34 6.93
C LYS A 48 4.77 -7.51 7.75
N GLN A 49 4.58 -7.48 9.06
CA GLN A 49 4.92 -8.62 9.90
C GLN A 49 4.01 -9.78 9.54
N THR A 50 4.57 -10.84 8.95
CA THR A 50 3.84 -12.05 8.62
C THR A 50 3.91 -13.05 9.78
N ASN A 51 2.90 -13.91 9.92
CA ASN A 51 2.88 -14.97 10.93
C ASN A 51 3.93 -16.08 10.70
N ALA A 52 4.75 -15.97 9.67
CA ALA A 52 5.79 -16.93 9.34
C ALA A 52 7.06 -16.25 8.82
N PRO A 53 7.73 -15.42 9.67
CA PRO A 53 8.97 -14.75 9.27
C PRO A 53 10.11 -15.72 8.95
N ASN A 54 9.96 -16.99 9.32
CA ASN A 54 10.99 -18.04 9.25
C ASN A 54 10.81 -19.00 8.06
N LYS A 55 10.00 -18.67 7.07
CA LYS A 55 10.00 -19.45 5.82
C LYS A 55 11.28 -19.16 5.07
N PHE A 56 12.32 -19.91 5.42
CA PHE A 56 13.54 -19.94 4.63
C PHE A 56 13.25 -20.41 3.22
N MET A 57 13.71 -19.66 2.28
CA MET A 57 13.74 -20.04 0.90
C MET A 57 15.19 -20.34 0.53
N GLY A 58 15.46 -21.53 0.04
CA GLY A 58 16.79 -22.01 -0.27
C GLY A 58 17.47 -22.79 0.84
N SER A 59 18.78 -22.88 0.82
CA SER A 59 19.61 -23.72 1.69
C SER A 59 19.86 -23.17 3.10
N GLY A 60 19.13 -22.13 3.50
CA GLY A 60 19.23 -21.58 4.86
C GLY A 60 20.59 -20.93 5.15
N MET A 61 21.34 -21.53 6.10
CA MET A 61 22.62 -20.97 6.53
C MET A 61 23.81 -21.34 5.62
N LEU A 62 23.60 -22.16 4.62
CA LEU A 62 24.67 -22.58 3.72
C LEU A 62 24.77 -21.69 2.51
N PRO A 63 25.86 -20.93 2.31
CA PRO A 63 26.10 -20.22 1.06
C PRO A 63 26.41 -21.23 -0.06
N ALA A 64 26.07 -20.94 -1.30
CA ALA A 64 25.45 -19.78 -1.88
C ALA A 64 23.98 -20.05 -2.31
N GLY A 65 23.12 -20.56 -1.44
CA GLY A 65 21.77 -21.01 -1.81
C GLY A 65 20.63 -20.37 -1.01
N ALA A 66 20.91 -19.40 -0.13
CA ALA A 66 19.90 -18.72 0.66
C ALA A 66 19.29 -17.53 -0.07
N TYR A 67 17.98 -17.33 0.11
CA TYR A 67 17.25 -16.17 -0.39
C TYR A 67 16.76 -15.32 0.78
N VAL A 68 16.64 -14.01 0.54
CA VAL A 68 16.06 -13.11 1.53
C VAL A 68 14.56 -13.33 1.66
N THR A 69 14.04 -13.16 2.87
CA THR A 69 12.59 -13.24 3.13
C THR A 69 11.91 -11.95 2.69
N LEU A 70 10.76 -12.07 2.01
CA LEU A 70 9.94 -10.92 1.67
C LEU A 70 9.13 -10.49 2.90
N GLU A 71 9.57 -9.43 3.56
CA GLU A 71 8.91 -8.89 4.75
C GLU A 71 8.08 -7.65 4.48
N HIS A 72 8.10 -7.12 3.26
CA HIS A 72 7.42 -5.88 2.92
C HIS A 72 6.43 -6.07 1.77
N GLU A 73 5.47 -5.15 1.72
CA GLU A 73 4.64 -4.87 0.56
C GLU A 73 4.93 -3.45 0.09
N TYR A 74 4.67 -3.18 -1.18
CA TYR A 74 4.79 -1.85 -1.77
C TYR A 74 3.45 -1.12 -1.67
N ILE A 75 3.48 0.14 -1.27
CA ILE A 75 2.36 1.06 -1.45
C ILE A 75 2.77 2.02 -2.56
N LEU A 76 2.26 1.76 -3.75
CA LEU A 76 2.55 2.55 -4.94
C LEU A 76 1.69 3.81 -4.91
N ILE A 77 2.33 4.97 -5.02
CA ILE A 77 1.66 6.26 -5.03
C ILE A 77 1.68 6.80 -6.45
N LEU A 78 0.52 6.93 -7.04
CA LEU A 78 0.33 7.34 -8.42
C LEU A 78 -0.54 8.60 -8.47
N ARG A 79 -0.24 9.52 -9.37
CA ARG A 79 -1.04 10.72 -9.59
C ARG A 79 -1.51 10.80 -11.04
N LYS A 80 -2.79 11.09 -11.24
CA LYS A 80 -3.36 11.30 -12.57
C LYS A 80 -3.39 12.79 -12.91
N GLY A 81 -2.63 13.16 -13.94
CA GLY A 81 -2.55 14.55 -14.43
C GLY A 81 -1.70 15.48 -13.57
N SER A 82 -1.96 16.77 -13.67
CA SER A 82 -1.25 17.82 -12.96
C SER A 82 -1.57 17.86 -11.47
N LYS A 83 -0.82 18.66 -10.72
CA LYS A 83 -1.11 18.95 -9.32
C LYS A 83 -2.49 19.60 -9.17
N ARG A 84 -3.26 19.19 -8.16
CA ARG A 84 -4.55 19.81 -7.82
C ARG A 84 -4.33 21.25 -7.37
N GLU A 85 -5.14 22.13 -7.91
CA GLU A 85 -5.17 23.54 -7.54
C GLU A 85 -6.36 23.83 -6.64
N PHE A 86 -6.17 24.77 -5.70
CA PHE A 86 -7.18 25.24 -4.75
C PHE A 86 -7.38 26.73 -5.00
N GLY A 87 -8.15 27.05 -6.05
CA GLY A 87 -8.32 28.44 -6.50
C GLY A 87 -9.26 29.26 -5.62
N LYS A 88 -10.37 28.66 -5.19
CA LYS A 88 -11.41 29.33 -4.40
C LYS A 88 -11.02 29.38 -2.92
N GLU A 89 -11.45 30.42 -2.21
CA GLU A 89 -11.14 30.56 -0.79
C GLU A 89 -11.75 29.41 0.04
N ALA A 90 -12.94 28.95 -0.29
CA ALA A 90 -13.57 27.79 0.35
C ALA A 90 -12.71 26.52 0.19
N ASP A 91 -12.10 26.30 -1.00
CA ASP A 91 -11.23 25.13 -1.23
C ASP A 91 -9.95 25.24 -0.41
N LYS A 92 -9.40 26.47 -0.28
CA LYS A 92 -8.21 26.74 0.56
C LYS A 92 -8.51 26.51 2.04
N GLN A 93 -9.69 26.95 2.52
CA GLN A 93 -10.13 26.71 3.89
C GLN A 93 -10.33 25.24 4.17
N ASN A 94 -10.98 24.51 3.26
CA ASN A 94 -11.15 23.07 3.37
C ASN A 94 -9.81 22.34 3.43
N ARG A 95 -8.85 22.75 2.57
CA ARG A 95 -7.49 22.21 2.61
C ARG A 95 -6.78 22.49 3.93
N ARG A 96 -6.93 23.67 4.51
CA ARG A 96 -6.39 24.01 5.83
C ARG A 96 -7.03 23.15 6.93
N ALA A 97 -8.35 22.93 6.86
CA ALA A 97 -9.09 22.09 7.79
C ALA A 97 -8.73 20.58 7.69
N SER A 98 -8.12 20.18 6.57
CA SER A 98 -7.62 18.83 6.32
C SER A 98 -6.11 18.70 6.57
N ALA A 99 -5.49 19.71 7.22
CA ALA A 99 -4.07 19.68 7.52
C ALA A 99 -3.75 18.62 8.58
N LEU A 100 -2.64 17.93 8.39
CA LEU A 100 -2.10 16.97 9.34
C LEU A 100 -1.35 17.70 10.47
N PHE A 101 -1.31 17.09 11.64
CA PHE A 101 -0.41 17.50 12.70
C PHE A 101 1.05 17.26 12.30
N TRP A 102 1.95 18.02 12.91
CA TRP A 102 3.37 17.90 12.59
C TRP A 102 3.95 16.50 12.89
N GLU A 103 3.50 15.89 13.96
CA GLU A 103 3.89 14.55 14.39
C GLU A 103 3.41 13.49 13.39
N GLU A 104 2.17 13.58 12.95
CA GLU A 104 1.59 12.70 11.92
C GLU A 104 2.36 12.84 10.62
N ARG A 105 2.58 14.08 10.17
CA ARG A 105 3.32 14.34 8.93
C ARG A 105 4.71 13.72 8.97
N ASN A 106 5.45 13.85 10.08
CA ASN A 106 6.81 13.33 10.19
C ASN A 106 6.85 11.80 10.19
N ALA A 107 5.86 11.14 10.80
CA ALA A 107 5.76 9.69 10.82
C ALA A 107 5.21 9.13 9.48
N TRP A 108 4.15 9.73 8.93
CA TRP A 108 3.42 9.14 7.81
C TRP A 108 4.10 9.36 6.45
N PHE A 109 4.86 10.45 6.29
CA PHE A 109 5.57 10.73 5.02
C PHE A 109 6.99 10.11 4.96
N SER A 110 7.27 9.13 5.81
CA SER A 110 8.40 8.23 5.63
C SER A 110 8.11 7.28 4.46
N ASP A 111 9.10 6.97 3.66
CA ASP A 111 9.02 5.97 2.60
C ASP A 111 9.15 4.52 3.13
N ILE A 112 9.33 4.36 4.44
CA ILE A 112 9.42 3.07 5.11
C ILE A 112 8.51 3.08 6.35
N TRP A 113 7.51 2.18 6.38
CA TRP A 113 6.60 2.02 7.50
C TRP A 113 6.88 0.72 8.26
N PHE A 114 7.27 0.84 9.53
CA PHE A 114 7.50 -0.28 10.44
C PHE A 114 6.44 -0.40 11.53
N ASP A 115 5.74 0.67 11.81
CA ASP A 115 4.87 0.85 12.97
C ASP A 115 3.46 0.30 12.75
N ILE A 116 3.07 0.08 11.50
CA ILE A 116 1.78 -0.54 11.15
C ILE A 116 1.94 -2.06 11.11
N LYS A 117 1.41 -2.74 12.11
CA LYS A 117 1.40 -4.21 12.15
C LYS A 117 0.35 -4.77 11.19
N GLY A 118 0.69 -5.89 10.53
CA GLY A 118 -0.30 -6.63 9.73
C GLY A 118 -1.46 -7.11 10.61
N THR A 119 -2.66 -7.14 10.04
CA THR A 119 -3.87 -7.57 10.75
C THR A 119 -4.21 -9.02 10.39
N VAL A 120 -4.50 -9.84 11.41
CA VAL A 120 -5.16 -11.14 11.22
C VAL A 120 -6.66 -10.86 11.21
N GLN A 121 -7.31 -11.10 10.09
CA GLN A 121 -8.77 -10.97 10.03
C GLN A 121 -9.43 -12.07 10.86
N SER A 122 -10.23 -11.69 11.85
CA SER A 122 -11.13 -12.58 12.57
C SER A 122 -12.49 -12.67 11.85
N LEU A 123 -12.50 -13.17 10.63
CA LEU A 123 -13.74 -13.49 9.94
C LEU A 123 -14.20 -14.89 10.34
N GLY A 124 -15.49 -15.06 10.64
CA GLY A 124 -16.10 -16.34 10.97
C GLY A 124 -15.99 -17.38 9.84
N ASP A 125 -15.87 -16.93 8.61
CA ASP A 125 -15.72 -17.77 7.43
C ASP A 125 -14.24 -18.05 7.09
N LYS A 126 -13.86 -19.34 7.25
CA LYS A 126 -12.50 -19.84 6.93
C LYS A 126 -12.15 -19.69 5.44
N THR A 127 -13.13 -19.63 4.56
CA THR A 127 -12.94 -19.53 3.11
C THR A 127 -12.60 -18.10 2.70
N ALA A 128 -13.21 -17.10 3.33
CA ALA A 128 -12.93 -15.68 3.10
C ALA A 128 -11.50 -15.31 3.57
N ARG A 129 -11.02 -15.90 4.67
CA ARG A 129 -9.65 -15.70 5.18
C ARG A 129 -8.55 -16.07 4.19
N LYS A 130 -8.77 -17.07 3.34
CA LYS A 130 -7.76 -17.54 2.37
C LYS A 130 -7.61 -16.63 1.16
N ARG A 131 -8.57 -15.74 0.91
CA ARG A 131 -8.64 -14.94 -0.32
C ARG A 131 -8.42 -13.45 -0.14
N SER A 132 -8.46 -12.92 1.09
CA SER A 132 -8.38 -11.48 1.31
C SER A 132 -6.97 -11.03 1.64
N GLY A 133 -6.41 -10.16 0.81
CA GLY A 133 -5.24 -9.35 1.13
C GLY A 133 -5.61 -8.27 2.15
N ALA A 134 -5.91 -8.69 3.39
CA ALA A 134 -6.30 -7.75 4.43
C ALA A 134 -5.16 -6.81 4.81
N TYR A 135 -5.50 -5.56 5.00
CA TYR A 135 -4.63 -4.55 5.57
C TYR A 135 -5.33 -3.89 6.77
N PRO A 136 -4.56 -3.36 7.75
CA PRO A 136 -5.13 -2.73 8.93
C PRO A 136 -5.78 -1.39 8.60
N PHE A 137 -6.76 -0.99 9.44
CA PHE A 137 -7.45 0.30 9.36
C PHE A 137 -6.47 1.47 9.24
N GLU A 138 -5.44 1.48 10.05
CA GLU A 138 -4.41 2.52 10.10
C GLU A 138 -3.73 2.79 8.74
N LEU A 139 -3.53 1.75 7.93
CA LEU A 139 -2.94 1.91 6.61
C LEU A 139 -3.85 2.73 5.68
N ALA A 140 -5.14 2.37 5.61
CA ALA A 140 -6.11 3.10 4.82
C ALA A 140 -6.31 4.53 5.34
N TYR A 141 -6.43 4.67 6.66
CA TYR A 141 -6.60 5.96 7.32
C TYR A 141 -5.47 6.94 7.00
N ARG A 142 -4.21 6.51 7.11
CA ARG A 142 -3.06 7.36 6.74
C ARG A 142 -3.10 7.77 5.28
N LEU A 143 -3.30 6.82 4.36
CA LEU A 143 -3.28 7.12 2.92
C LEU A 143 -4.40 8.08 2.52
N ILE A 144 -5.60 7.94 3.08
CA ILE A 144 -6.72 8.86 2.83
C ILE A 144 -6.36 10.27 3.31
N ASN A 145 -5.88 10.41 4.54
CA ASN A 145 -5.52 11.72 5.09
C ASN A 145 -4.30 12.36 4.38
N MET A 146 -3.36 11.56 3.88
CA MET A 146 -2.19 12.06 3.15
C MET A 146 -2.51 12.57 1.73
N TYR A 147 -3.51 11.98 1.06
CA TYR A 147 -3.73 12.18 -0.37
C TYR A 147 -5.12 12.71 -0.74
N SER A 148 -5.97 13.00 0.25
CA SER A 148 -7.29 13.62 0.03
C SER A 148 -7.55 14.78 1.00
N VAL A 149 -8.60 15.53 0.73
CA VAL A 149 -9.15 16.53 1.65
C VAL A 149 -10.60 16.18 1.98
N ARG A 150 -11.13 16.74 3.06
CA ARG A 150 -12.52 16.49 3.48
C ARG A 150 -13.49 16.69 2.32
N GLY A 151 -14.42 15.74 2.17
CA GLY A 151 -15.42 15.75 1.09
C GLY A 151 -14.92 15.20 -0.25
N ASP A 152 -13.67 14.77 -0.36
CA ASP A 152 -13.21 14.05 -1.53
C ASP A 152 -13.84 12.65 -1.61
N GLN A 153 -14.05 12.17 -2.83
CA GLN A 153 -14.54 10.82 -3.05
C GLN A 153 -13.39 9.82 -3.00
N VAL A 154 -13.58 8.77 -2.21
CA VAL A 154 -12.67 7.62 -2.10
C VAL A 154 -13.29 6.43 -2.81
N LEU A 155 -12.59 5.87 -3.78
CA LEU A 155 -13.00 4.67 -4.52
C LEU A 155 -12.10 3.49 -4.16
N ASP A 156 -12.69 2.41 -3.69
CA ASP A 156 -12.00 1.13 -3.50
C ASP A 156 -12.68 0.04 -4.34
N PRO A 157 -12.10 -0.31 -5.52
CA PRO A 157 -12.66 -1.34 -6.39
C PRO A 157 -12.48 -2.77 -5.83
N PHE A 158 -11.68 -2.93 -4.79
CA PHE A 158 -11.39 -4.21 -4.14
C PHE A 158 -11.92 -4.29 -2.71
N LEU A 159 -12.96 -3.58 -2.41
CA LEU A 159 -13.55 -3.30 -1.09
C LEU A 159 -13.28 -4.33 0.04
N GLY A 160 -13.28 -5.62 -0.29
CA GLY A 160 -13.02 -6.70 0.69
C GLY A 160 -13.95 -6.63 1.89
N THR A 161 -13.38 -6.44 3.07
CA THR A 161 -14.14 -6.30 4.34
C THR A 161 -14.58 -4.87 4.65
N GLY A 162 -14.36 -3.92 3.74
CA GLY A 162 -14.78 -2.54 3.92
C GLY A 162 -13.82 -1.68 4.76
N THR A 163 -12.57 -2.09 4.94
CA THR A 163 -11.58 -1.34 5.73
C THR A 163 -11.39 0.09 5.21
N THR A 164 -11.34 0.27 3.89
CA THR A 164 -11.25 1.61 3.28
C THR A 164 -12.48 2.45 3.58
N MET A 165 -13.69 1.87 3.49
CA MET A 165 -14.93 2.60 3.82
C MET A 165 -15.00 3.00 5.28
N ALA A 166 -14.47 2.17 6.18
CA ALA A 166 -14.45 2.50 7.61
C ALA A 166 -13.44 3.61 7.93
N ALA A 167 -12.44 3.80 7.08
CA ALA A 167 -11.39 4.80 7.24
C ALA A 167 -11.73 6.14 6.56
N ALA A 168 -12.65 6.14 5.60
CA ALA A 168 -13.10 7.33 4.86
C ALA A 168 -14.21 8.05 5.59
#